data_bfe2d9e09568ee2cedd4a638b37b24c8
#
_entry.id   bfe2d9e09568ee2cedd4a638b37b24c8
#
_cell.length_a   1.000
_cell.length_b   1.000
_cell.length_c   1.000
_cell.angle_alpha   90.00
_cell.angle_beta   90.00
_cell.angle_gamma   90.00
#
_symmetry.space_group_name_H-M   'P 1'
#
loop_
_entity.id
_entity.type
_entity.pdbx_description
1 polymer ?
#
loop_
_entity_poly.entity_id
_entity_poly.type
_entity_poly.pdbx_seq_one_letter_code
_entity_poly.pdbx_strand_id
1 'polypeptide(L)'
;MTNFATNNDEIIKNIDYFCNETIKNYSSKRNFVLGSPHNNVSKLSPYIGRRFITEEQILKKIIKNQSDFKIDEFVIQLFWRTYFRGWLETHPWVYEQYEKENKSYNIPSKTGIKCFDSWTEELIETGYLHNHARMWYASIWIFTLNKSWQSGAYFFKNNLLDWCPASNTLGWRWVAGLHTINKHYVATENNINFFTNFEFKPQKQINEKVIPIEYDFLNNEALIFSYKETKLSNVLQNIGIILNNNDLSLNLVLDDLNLSYDACVFKNSKKKIYKNNLIIKFEESIFNDVIKRNINFSIKEDFESLLEWVQIKKIKNLVVPYETVGNTILKNSTFLKKINENKIEIIFYLRKWDEKAFPFAQKGFFKFKKKIPCLLELNGFL
;
A
#
# COMPACT_ATOMS: atom_id res chain seq x y z
N MET A 1 -18.97 -9.38 -6.15
CA MET A 1 -18.78 -7.92 -5.97
C MET A 1 -17.92 -7.70 -4.76
N THR A 2 -17.03 -6.72 -4.76
CA THR A 2 -16.19 -6.43 -3.58
C THR A 2 -17.07 -5.97 -2.41
N ASN A 3 -16.76 -6.43 -1.20
CA ASN A 3 -17.38 -5.91 0.04
C ASN A 3 -16.76 -4.56 0.46
N PHE A 4 -16.04 -3.90 -0.45
CA PHE A 4 -15.38 -2.63 -0.22
C PHE A 4 -16.13 -1.50 -0.95
N ALA A 5 -16.46 -0.46 -0.22
CA ALA A 5 -17.07 0.75 -0.78
C ALA A 5 -16.18 1.36 -1.87
N THR A 6 -16.79 1.93 -2.90
CA THR A 6 -16.07 2.58 -4.00
C THR A 6 -16.50 4.02 -4.23
N ASN A 7 -17.44 4.52 -3.45
CA ASN A 7 -17.84 5.92 -3.43
C ASN A 7 -17.38 6.60 -2.13
N ASN A 8 -17.05 7.87 -2.23
CA ASN A 8 -16.46 8.64 -1.14
C ASN A 8 -17.36 8.67 0.11
N ASP A 9 -18.66 8.85 -0.04
CA ASP A 9 -19.57 9.04 1.09
C ASP A 9 -19.66 7.77 1.95
N GLU A 10 -19.69 6.62 1.30
CA GLU A 10 -19.69 5.33 1.99
C GLU A 10 -18.34 5.04 2.63
N ILE A 11 -17.24 5.37 1.94
CA ILE A 11 -15.88 5.23 2.50
C ILE A 11 -15.74 6.09 3.76
N ILE A 12 -16.19 7.35 3.71
CA ILE A 12 -16.13 8.26 4.87
C ILE A 12 -17.01 7.74 6.02
N LYS A 13 -18.21 7.22 5.75
CA LYS A 13 -19.06 6.59 6.77
C LYS A 13 -18.37 5.40 7.44
N ASN A 14 -17.68 4.56 6.66
CA ASN A 14 -16.93 3.41 7.20
C ASN A 14 -15.75 3.86 8.07
N ILE A 15 -15.05 4.93 7.66
CA ILE A 15 -13.98 5.53 8.46
C ILE A 15 -14.52 6.10 9.77
N ASP A 16 -15.62 6.84 9.71
CA ASP A 16 -16.25 7.43 10.90
C ASP A 16 -16.72 6.34 11.86
N TYR A 17 -17.33 5.27 11.34
CA TYR A 17 -17.71 4.10 12.16
C TYR A 17 -16.48 3.44 12.82
N PHE A 18 -15.39 3.24 12.07
CA PHE A 18 -14.16 2.71 12.62
C PHE A 18 -13.60 3.61 13.72
N CYS A 19 -13.48 4.92 13.47
CA CYS A 19 -12.91 5.88 14.42
C CYS A 19 -13.76 6.08 15.68
N ASN A 20 -15.07 5.85 15.60
CA ASN A 20 -15.98 6.03 16.73
C ASN A 20 -16.20 4.75 17.52
N GLU A 21 -16.26 3.59 16.85
CA GLU A 21 -16.69 2.34 17.46
C GLU A 21 -15.61 1.27 17.48
N THR A 22 -15.12 0.84 16.32
CA THR A 22 -14.21 -0.30 16.21
C THR A 22 -12.87 -0.03 16.89
N ILE A 23 -12.36 1.21 16.82
CA ILE A 23 -11.05 1.59 17.38
C ILE A 23 -10.96 1.36 18.87
N LYS A 24 -12.06 1.49 19.62
CA LYS A 24 -12.14 1.28 21.07
C LYS A 24 -11.63 -0.11 21.51
N ASN A 25 -11.86 -1.11 20.68
CA ASN A 25 -11.49 -2.50 20.92
C ASN A 25 -10.37 -2.99 19.99
N TYR A 26 -9.81 -2.12 19.17
CA TYR A 26 -8.87 -2.50 18.13
C TYR A 26 -7.64 -3.22 18.71
N SER A 27 -7.01 -2.68 19.75
CA SER A 27 -5.82 -3.26 20.37
C SER A 27 -6.02 -4.71 20.83
N SER A 28 -7.16 -5.03 21.42
CA SER A 28 -7.46 -6.36 21.96
C SER A 28 -7.98 -7.33 20.88
N LYS A 29 -8.68 -6.82 19.86
CA LYS A 29 -9.39 -7.68 18.87
C LYS A 29 -8.68 -7.76 17.52
N ARG A 30 -7.69 -6.90 17.22
CA ARG A 30 -7.06 -6.81 15.91
C ARG A 30 -6.37 -8.08 15.41
N ASN A 31 -6.04 -9.00 16.30
CA ASN A 31 -5.40 -10.27 15.93
C ASN A 31 -6.39 -11.40 15.63
N PHE A 32 -7.66 -11.24 15.98
CA PHE A 32 -8.68 -12.24 15.70
C PHE A 32 -9.09 -12.21 14.23
N VAL A 33 -9.07 -13.37 13.58
CA VAL A 33 -9.49 -13.58 12.19
C VAL A 33 -10.87 -14.22 12.25
N LEU A 34 -11.90 -13.39 12.15
CA LEU A 34 -13.30 -13.80 12.35
C LEU A 34 -14.05 -14.02 11.02
N GLY A 35 -13.30 -14.10 9.90
CA GLY A 35 -13.88 -14.18 8.57
C GLY A 35 -14.53 -12.87 8.09
N SER A 36 -14.97 -12.87 6.83
CA SER A 36 -15.70 -11.72 6.26
C SER A 36 -16.99 -11.47 7.05
N PRO A 37 -17.33 -10.18 7.37
CA PRO A 37 -16.81 -8.92 6.88
C PRO A 37 -15.68 -8.26 7.70
N HIS A 38 -14.96 -8.95 8.58
CA HIS A 38 -13.83 -8.44 9.38
C HIS A 38 -14.11 -7.14 10.15
N ASN A 39 -15.18 -7.12 10.93
CA ASN A 39 -15.65 -5.92 11.63
C ASN A 39 -14.78 -5.48 12.82
N ASN A 40 -13.78 -6.28 13.19
CA ASN A 40 -12.85 -6.00 14.28
C ASN A 40 -11.58 -5.25 13.83
N VAL A 41 -11.44 -4.95 12.52
CA VAL A 41 -10.32 -4.20 11.94
C VAL A 41 -10.82 -3.08 11.02
N SER A 42 -9.93 -2.15 10.69
CA SER A 42 -10.31 -0.94 9.94
C SER A 42 -10.69 -1.19 8.47
N LYS A 43 -10.09 -2.18 7.83
CA LYS A 43 -10.18 -2.42 6.36
C LYS A 43 -9.86 -1.19 5.49
N LEU A 44 -9.07 -0.25 6.00
CA LEU A 44 -8.76 1.00 5.31
C LEU A 44 -7.58 0.92 4.35
N SER A 45 -6.84 -0.20 4.36
CA SER A 45 -5.64 -0.38 3.56
C SER A 45 -5.82 -0.17 2.05
N PRO A 46 -6.94 -0.56 1.38
CA PRO A 46 -7.15 -0.28 -0.04
C PRO A 46 -7.24 1.21 -0.38
N TYR A 47 -7.75 2.01 0.54
CA TYR A 47 -7.95 3.46 0.37
C TYR A 47 -6.68 4.24 0.73
N ILE A 48 -6.05 3.93 1.87
CA ILE A 48 -4.77 4.51 2.27
C ILE A 48 -3.68 4.15 1.25
N GLY A 49 -3.75 2.93 0.70
CA GLY A 49 -2.82 2.43 -0.29
C GLY A 49 -2.70 3.30 -1.52
N ARG A 50 -3.80 3.88 -1.94
CA ARG A 50 -3.93 4.78 -3.09
C ARG A 50 -4.02 6.24 -2.69
N ARG A 51 -3.91 6.54 -1.41
CA ARG A 51 -4.15 7.88 -0.88
C ARG A 51 -5.47 8.49 -1.38
N PHE A 52 -6.48 7.66 -1.52
CA PHE A 52 -7.86 8.13 -1.61
C PHE A 52 -8.26 8.84 -0.31
N ILE A 53 -7.73 8.35 0.80
CA ILE A 53 -7.64 9.05 2.08
C ILE A 53 -6.22 8.92 2.64
N THR A 54 -5.68 9.98 3.24
CA THR A 54 -4.33 10.00 3.78
C THR A 54 -4.27 9.58 5.25
N GLU A 55 -3.08 9.20 5.69
CA GLU A 55 -2.77 8.88 7.07
C GLU A 55 -3.12 10.07 7.99
N GLU A 56 -2.79 11.30 7.55
CA GLU A 56 -3.08 12.53 8.29
C GLU A 56 -4.60 12.77 8.45
N GLN A 57 -5.39 12.53 7.39
CA GLN A 57 -6.85 12.69 7.46
C GLN A 57 -7.48 11.72 8.46
N ILE A 58 -6.99 10.48 8.51
CA ILE A 58 -7.46 9.49 9.49
C ILE A 58 -7.07 9.91 10.91
N LEU A 59 -5.82 10.33 11.12
CA LEU A 59 -5.37 10.80 12.44
C LEU A 59 -6.17 12.02 12.93
N LYS A 60 -6.43 12.99 12.04
CA LYS A 60 -7.30 14.14 12.37
C LYS A 60 -8.67 13.70 12.88
N LYS A 61 -9.28 12.69 12.23
CA LYS A 61 -10.58 12.13 12.66
C LYS A 61 -10.49 11.46 14.03
N ILE A 62 -9.45 10.65 14.26
CA ILE A 62 -9.23 9.97 15.54
C ILE A 62 -9.05 11.00 16.67
N ILE A 63 -8.17 11.98 16.47
CA ILE A 63 -7.90 13.03 17.48
C ILE A 63 -9.15 13.84 17.78
N LYS A 64 -9.94 14.20 16.75
CA LYS A 64 -11.20 14.94 16.92
C LYS A 64 -12.21 14.17 17.76
N ASN A 65 -12.21 12.84 17.68
CA ASN A 65 -13.20 11.97 18.31
C ASN A 65 -12.75 11.42 19.67
N GLN A 66 -11.51 11.64 20.06
CA GLN A 66 -10.93 11.16 21.33
C GLN A 66 -10.41 12.36 22.13
N SER A 67 -11.01 12.62 23.28
CA SER A 67 -10.58 13.70 24.18
C SER A 67 -9.17 13.47 24.77
N ASP A 68 -8.71 12.24 24.78
CA ASP A 68 -7.41 11.82 25.33
C ASP A 68 -6.68 10.95 24.31
N PHE A 69 -6.18 11.61 23.25
CA PHE A 69 -5.45 10.94 22.17
C PHE A 69 -4.18 10.28 22.68
N LYS A 70 -4.03 8.98 22.39
CA LYS A 70 -2.85 8.18 22.71
C LYS A 70 -2.30 7.52 21.46
N ILE A 71 -0.98 7.34 21.43
CA ILE A 71 -0.32 6.53 20.39
C ILE A 71 -0.64 5.07 20.67
N ASP A 72 -1.77 4.62 20.18
CA ASP A 72 -2.26 3.24 20.32
C ASP A 72 -1.74 2.31 19.21
N GLU A 73 -2.17 1.05 19.27
CA GLU A 73 -1.79 0.05 18.28
C GLU A 73 -2.23 0.41 16.85
N PHE A 74 -3.34 1.12 16.66
CA PHE A 74 -3.78 1.51 15.32
C PHE A 74 -2.85 2.58 14.71
N VAL A 75 -2.48 3.58 15.49
CA VAL A 75 -1.51 4.60 15.06
C VAL A 75 -0.17 3.95 14.68
N ILE A 76 0.30 2.98 15.47
CA ILE A 76 1.51 2.20 15.17
C ILE A 76 1.35 1.45 13.83
N GLN A 77 0.18 0.89 13.53
CA GLN A 77 -0.07 0.18 12.27
C GLN A 77 -0.05 1.13 11.05
N LEU A 78 -0.53 2.37 11.17
CA LEU A 78 -0.39 3.37 10.10
C LEU A 78 1.09 3.62 9.77
N PHE A 79 1.93 3.73 10.80
CA PHE A 79 3.36 3.94 10.63
C PHE A 79 4.13 2.71 10.11
N TRP A 80 3.62 1.48 10.26
CA TRP A 80 4.23 0.30 9.64
C TRP A 80 4.28 0.41 8.11
N ARG A 81 3.20 0.87 7.50
CA ARG A 81 3.17 1.09 6.05
C ARG A 81 4.18 2.15 5.62
N THR A 82 4.22 3.26 6.31
CA THR A 82 5.17 4.35 6.06
C THR A 82 6.61 3.86 6.20
N TYR A 83 6.89 3.12 7.27
CA TYR A 83 8.19 2.50 7.49
C TYR A 83 8.60 1.57 6.34
N PHE A 84 7.74 0.65 5.90
CA PHE A 84 8.08 -0.25 4.81
C PHE A 84 8.39 0.49 3.51
N ARG A 85 7.62 1.53 3.19
CA ARG A 85 7.88 2.37 2.01
C ARG A 85 9.24 3.06 2.13
N GLY A 86 9.53 3.74 3.23
CA GLY A 86 10.80 4.42 3.45
C GLY A 86 11.98 3.45 3.54
N TRP A 87 11.78 2.26 4.13
CA TRP A 87 12.83 1.23 4.18
C TRP A 87 13.21 0.76 2.78
N LEU A 88 12.23 0.57 1.90
CA LEU A 88 12.49 0.14 0.53
C LEU A 88 13.17 1.23 -0.30
N GLU A 89 12.90 2.53 -0.05
CA GLU A 89 13.63 3.65 -0.66
C GLU A 89 15.12 3.64 -0.30
N THR A 90 15.46 3.20 0.90
CA THR A 90 16.85 3.09 1.35
C THR A 90 17.50 1.75 1.00
N HIS A 91 16.72 0.76 0.51
CA HIS A 91 17.17 -0.58 0.12
C HIS A 91 16.55 -1.01 -1.22
N PRO A 92 16.66 -0.22 -2.30
CA PRO A 92 15.95 -0.48 -3.57
C PRO A 92 16.33 -1.80 -4.22
N TRP A 93 17.59 -2.26 -4.05
CA TRP A 93 18.08 -3.53 -4.58
C TRP A 93 17.26 -4.73 -4.12
N VAL A 94 16.62 -4.66 -2.95
CA VAL A 94 15.77 -5.74 -2.43
C VAL A 94 14.57 -5.98 -3.35
N TYR A 95 13.96 -4.91 -3.84
CA TYR A 95 12.85 -5.02 -4.79
C TYR A 95 13.35 -5.34 -6.20
N GLU A 96 14.47 -4.78 -6.61
CA GLU A 96 15.10 -5.07 -7.90
C GLU A 96 15.49 -6.56 -8.04
N GLN A 97 16.02 -7.15 -6.96
CA GLN A 97 16.31 -8.58 -6.91
C GLN A 97 15.01 -9.39 -7.04
N TYR A 98 13.99 -9.06 -6.24
CA TYR A 98 12.68 -9.70 -6.33
C TYR A 98 12.07 -9.59 -7.74
N GLU A 99 12.20 -8.46 -8.43
CA GLU A 99 11.68 -8.28 -9.80
C GLU A 99 12.41 -9.13 -10.86
N LYS A 100 13.68 -9.47 -10.64
CA LYS A 100 14.47 -10.31 -11.55
C LYS A 100 14.18 -11.81 -11.40
N GLU A 101 13.64 -12.24 -10.26
CA GLU A 101 13.40 -13.65 -9.98
C GLU A 101 12.15 -14.18 -10.69
N ASN A 102 12.15 -15.49 -10.98
CA ASN A 102 10.98 -16.15 -11.56
C ASN A 102 9.84 -16.22 -10.53
N LYS A 103 8.69 -15.67 -10.91
CA LYS A 103 7.52 -15.50 -10.04
C LYS A 103 6.34 -16.38 -10.44
N SER A 104 6.57 -17.39 -11.26
CA SER A 104 5.50 -18.33 -11.61
C SER A 104 4.93 -18.98 -10.34
N TYR A 105 3.63 -19.05 -10.23
CA TYR A 105 2.97 -19.78 -9.15
C TYR A 105 1.94 -20.76 -9.72
N ASN A 106 1.88 -21.92 -9.11
CA ASN A 106 0.79 -22.85 -9.30
C ASN A 106 0.19 -23.13 -7.93
N ILE A 107 -1.05 -22.69 -7.73
CA ILE A 107 -1.80 -22.99 -6.51
C ILE A 107 -2.57 -24.25 -6.81
N PRO A 108 -2.40 -25.33 -6.04
CA PRO A 108 -3.30 -26.48 -6.12
C PRO A 108 -4.73 -25.99 -5.91
N SER A 109 -5.67 -26.52 -6.67
CA SER A 109 -7.09 -26.20 -6.51
C SER A 109 -7.60 -26.46 -5.09
N LYS A 110 -7.01 -27.45 -4.40
CA LYS A 110 -7.16 -27.70 -2.97
C LYS A 110 -5.88 -28.31 -2.42
N THR A 111 -5.40 -27.77 -1.30
CA THR A 111 -4.23 -28.31 -0.58
C THR A 111 -4.62 -29.36 0.47
N GLY A 112 -5.88 -29.40 0.86
CA GLY A 112 -6.39 -30.18 1.97
C GLY A 112 -6.19 -29.51 3.34
N ILE A 113 -5.48 -28.37 3.39
CA ILE A 113 -5.32 -27.54 4.60
C ILE A 113 -6.50 -26.57 4.64
N LYS A 114 -7.54 -26.91 5.39
CA LYS A 114 -8.83 -26.20 5.36
C LYS A 114 -8.70 -24.67 5.53
N CYS A 115 -7.91 -24.21 6.50
CA CYS A 115 -7.73 -22.78 6.72
C CYS A 115 -7.03 -22.09 5.54
N PHE A 116 -6.01 -22.71 4.96
CA PHE A 116 -5.29 -22.19 3.81
C PHE A 116 -6.18 -22.10 2.56
N ASP A 117 -6.93 -23.16 2.30
CA ASP A 117 -7.86 -23.22 1.16
C ASP A 117 -8.96 -22.16 1.30
N SER A 118 -9.56 -22.01 2.50
CA SER A 118 -10.56 -20.98 2.80
C SER A 118 -10.01 -19.56 2.63
N TRP A 119 -8.79 -19.28 3.11
CA TRP A 119 -8.16 -17.97 2.92
C TRP A 119 -7.77 -17.70 1.47
N THR A 120 -7.45 -18.76 0.69
CA THR A 120 -7.22 -18.63 -0.76
C THR A 120 -8.49 -18.21 -1.48
N GLU A 121 -9.61 -18.86 -1.17
CA GLU A 121 -10.94 -18.54 -1.71
C GLU A 121 -11.34 -17.11 -1.32
N GLU A 122 -11.24 -16.74 -0.04
CA GLU A 122 -11.54 -15.40 0.45
C GLU A 122 -10.73 -14.33 -0.29
N LEU A 123 -9.41 -14.54 -0.46
CA LEU A 123 -8.54 -13.60 -1.15
C LEU A 123 -8.95 -13.41 -2.61
N ILE A 124 -9.25 -14.49 -3.32
CA ILE A 124 -9.64 -14.45 -4.74
C ILE A 124 -11.00 -13.77 -4.92
N GLU A 125 -11.95 -14.04 -4.03
CA GLU A 125 -13.33 -13.56 -4.12
C GLU A 125 -13.51 -12.12 -3.64
N THR A 126 -12.72 -11.71 -2.63
CA THR A 126 -12.91 -10.40 -1.99
C THR A 126 -11.79 -9.39 -2.29
N GLY A 127 -10.64 -9.87 -2.73
CA GLY A 127 -9.43 -9.06 -2.90
C GLY A 127 -8.79 -8.65 -1.57
N TYR A 128 -9.19 -9.27 -0.47
CA TYR A 128 -8.71 -8.93 0.87
C TYR A 128 -8.46 -10.18 1.71
N LEU A 129 -7.52 -10.07 2.60
CA LEU A 129 -7.27 -11.05 3.65
C LEU A 129 -6.84 -10.32 4.91
N HIS A 130 -7.35 -10.74 6.06
CA HIS A 130 -6.97 -10.19 7.35
C HIS A 130 -5.45 -10.26 7.57
N ASN A 131 -4.84 -9.22 8.14
CA ASN A 131 -3.36 -9.15 8.27
C ASN A 131 -2.75 -10.37 8.97
N HIS A 132 -3.37 -10.87 10.04
CA HIS A 132 -2.87 -12.06 10.73
C HIS A 132 -2.96 -13.32 9.85
N ALA A 133 -4.06 -13.48 9.11
CA ALA A 133 -4.20 -14.56 8.14
C ALA A 133 -3.13 -14.48 7.03
N ARG A 134 -2.74 -13.27 6.58
CA ARG A 134 -1.63 -13.11 5.61
C ARG A 134 -0.31 -13.68 6.13
N MET A 135 -0.04 -13.51 7.42
CA MET A 135 1.18 -14.03 8.06
C MET A 135 1.15 -15.57 8.11
N TRP A 136 0.03 -16.17 8.52
CA TRP A 136 -0.15 -17.62 8.51
C TRP A 136 -0.10 -18.18 7.09
N TYR A 137 -0.77 -17.52 6.16
CA TYR A 137 -0.78 -17.89 4.74
C TYR A 137 0.64 -17.97 4.18
N ALA A 138 1.44 -16.92 4.40
CA ALA A 138 2.82 -16.89 3.94
C ALA A 138 3.68 -17.96 4.63
N SER A 139 3.49 -18.22 5.92
CA SER A 139 4.17 -19.29 6.64
C SER A 139 3.83 -20.68 6.09
N ILE A 140 2.55 -20.97 5.86
CA ILE A 140 2.10 -22.24 5.27
C ILE A 140 2.64 -22.38 3.84
N TRP A 141 2.58 -21.32 3.03
CA TRP A 141 3.11 -21.31 1.68
C TRP A 141 4.59 -21.69 1.63
N ILE A 142 5.38 -21.09 2.51
CA ILE A 142 6.83 -21.26 2.53
C ILE A 142 7.22 -22.58 3.20
N PHE A 143 6.77 -22.83 4.42
CA PHE A 143 7.30 -23.89 5.28
C PHE A 143 6.52 -25.20 5.22
N THR A 144 5.26 -25.17 4.80
CA THR A 144 4.44 -26.39 4.66
C THR A 144 4.39 -26.84 3.19
N LEU A 145 4.10 -25.90 2.29
CA LEU A 145 3.98 -26.22 0.85
C LEU A 145 5.32 -26.16 0.11
N ASN A 146 6.40 -25.78 0.78
CA ASN A 146 7.75 -25.65 0.24
C ASN A 146 7.82 -24.80 -1.06
N LYS A 147 7.06 -23.71 -1.09
CA LYS A 147 7.02 -22.80 -2.23
C LYS A 147 7.87 -21.56 -1.96
N SER A 148 8.43 -20.99 -3.01
CA SER A 148 9.23 -19.75 -2.88
C SER A 148 8.37 -18.60 -2.37
N TRP A 149 8.91 -17.77 -1.48
CA TRP A 149 8.22 -16.58 -0.98
C TRP A 149 7.88 -15.60 -2.12
N GLN A 150 8.71 -15.55 -3.14
CA GLN A 150 8.53 -14.69 -4.31
C GLN A 150 7.26 -15.05 -5.08
N SER A 151 7.00 -16.34 -5.26
CA SER A 151 5.78 -16.81 -5.94
C SER A 151 4.53 -16.48 -5.13
N GLY A 152 4.59 -16.59 -3.80
CA GLY A 152 3.51 -16.20 -2.91
C GLY A 152 3.28 -14.68 -2.89
N ALA A 153 4.36 -13.89 -2.85
CA ALA A 153 4.28 -12.44 -2.97
C ALA A 153 3.67 -12.00 -4.32
N TYR A 154 3.97 -12.72 -5.40
CA TYR A 154 3.39 -12.48 -6.71
C TYR A 154 1.90 -12.88 -6.79
N PHE A 155 1.51 -13.95 -6.11
CA PHE A 155 0.11 -14.30 -5.96
C PHE A 155 -0.68 -13.21 -5.23
N PHE A 156 -0.15 -12.66 -4.14
CA PHE A 156 -0.75 -11.53 -3.44
C PHE A 156 -0.84 -10.27 -4.31
N LYS A 157 0.20 -9.97 -5.11
CA LYS A 157 0.21 -8.87 -6.07
C LYS A 157 -0.99 -8.91 -7.01
N ASN A 158 -1.37 -10.11 -7.44
CA ASN A 158 -2.43 -10.31 -8.43
C ASN A 158 -3.84 -10.34 -7.83
N ASN A 159 -3.97 -10.50 -6.51
CA ASN A 159 -5.26 -10.71 -5.85
C ASN A 159 -5.60 -9.70 -4.74
N LEU A 160 -4.66 -8.91 -4.23
CA LEU A 160 -4.92 -7.95 -3.16
C LEU A 160 -5.35 -6.59 -3.70
N LEU A 161 -6.48 -6.06 -3.20
CA LEU A 161 -6.92 -4.69 -3.43
C LEU A 161 -5.93 -3.65 -2.86
N ASP A 162 -5.31 -3.96 -1.75
CA ASP A 162 -4.37 -3.08 -1.03
C ASP A 162 -2.90 -3.38 -1.32
N TRP A 163 -2.63 -4.08 -2.44
CA TRP A 163 -1.25 -4.40 -2.78
C TRP A 163 -0.37 -3.14 -2.83
N CYS A 164 0.77 -3.24 -2.19
CA CYS A 164 1.82 -2.23 -2.15
C CYS A 164 3.17 -2.93 -2.29
N PRO A 165 4.06 -2.54 -3.21
CA PRO A 165 5.34 -3.20 -3.43
C PRO A 165 6.13 -3.39 -2.14
N ALA A 166 6.28 -2.32 -1.36
CA ALA A 166 7.04 -2.35 -0.12
C ALA A 166 6.41 -3.29 0.93
N SER A 167 5.13 -3.06 1.26
CA SER A 167 4.46 -3.85 2.31
C SER A 167 4.36 -5.33 1.95
N ASN A 168 4.10 -5.63 0.67
CA ASN A 168 3.99 -7.02 0.21
C ASN A 168 5.35 -7.71 0.22
N THR A 169 6.35 -7.15 -0.45
CA THR A 169 7.69 -7.76 -0.53
C THR A 169 8.31 -7.93 0.85
N LEU A 170 8.28 -6.88 1.68
CA LEU A 170 8.88 -6.92 3.01
C LEU A 170 8.08 -7.77 3.99
N GLY A 171 6.76 -7.84 3.87
CA GLY A 171 5.92 -8.73 4.66
C GLY A 171 6.24 -10.21 4.41
N TRP A 172 6.34 -10.63 3.15
CA TRP A 172 6.74 -11.99 2.79
C TRP A 172 8.17 -12.30 3.22
N ARG A 173 9.11 -11.36 3.03
CA ARG A 173 10.51 -11.50 3.49
C ARG A 173 10.60 -11.57 5.03
N TRP A 174 9.74 -10.86 5.74
CA TRP A 174 9.69 -10.92 7.21
C TRP A 174 9.27 -12.31 7.70
N VAL A 175 8.24 -12.91 7.11
CA VAL A 175 7.83 -14.29 7.43
C VAL A 175 8.96 -15.27 7.10
N ALA A 176 9.63 -15.09 5.96
CA ALA A 176 10.74 -15.92 5.51
C ALA A 176 12.05 -15.76 6.32
N GLY A 177 12.11 -14.83 7.31
CA GLY A 177 13.33 -14.56 8.07
C GLY A 177 14.41 -13.78 7.32
N LEU A 178 14.04 -13.13 6.20
CA LEU A 178 14.96 -12.40 5.31
C LEU A 178 14.95 -10.88 5.54
N HIS A 179 13.94 -10.33 6.18
CA HIS A 179 13.88 -8.90 6.55
C HIS A 179 14.65 -8.62 7.86
N THR A 180 14.53 -9.52 8.82
CA THR A 180 15.41 -9.60 9.99
C THR A 180 16.02 -10.99 9.94
N ILE A 181 17.32 -11.06 9.61
CA ILE A 181 18.03 -12.30 9.34
C ILE A 181 17.79 -13.33 10.45
N ASN A 182 17.40 -14.53 10.07
CA ASN A 182 17.11 -15.68 10.94
C ASN A 182 15.96 -15.49 11.95
N LYS A 183 15.14 -14.44 11.82
CA LYS A 183 13.91 -14.28 12.60
C LYS A 183 12.69 -14.63 11.74
N HIS A 184 12.41 -15.91 11.66
CA HIS A 184 11.26 -16.43 10.92
C HIS A 184 9.96 -16.26 11.71
N TYR A 185 8.85 -16.12 11.00
CA TYR A 185 7.51 -16.27 11.59
C TYR A 185 6.91 -17.59 11.14
N VAL A 186 6.68 -18.49 12.08
CA VAL A 186 6.09 -19.80 11.80
C VAL A 186 4.68 -19.86 12.38
N ALA A 187 3.71 -20.17 11.54
CA ALA A 187 2.33 -20.41 11.97
C ALA A 187 2.26 -21.68 12.82
N THR A 188 1.51 -21.63 13.93
CA THR A 188 1.26 -22.80 14.78
C THR A 188 -0.22 -23.10 14.85
N GLU A 189 -0.56 -24.39 15.01
CA GLU A 189 -1.94 -24.85 15.16
C GLU A 189 -2.67 -24.11 16.28
N ASN A 190 -2.00 -23.99 17.42
CA ASN A 190 -2.58 -23.31 18.59
C ASN A 190 -2.88 -21.84 18.32
N ASN A 191 -1.98 -21.14 17.60
CA ASN A 191 -2.16 -19.72 17.28
C ASN A 191 -3.32 -19.54 16.29
N ILE A 192 -3.37 -20.35 15.24
CA ILE A 192 -4.48 -20.33 14.27
C ILE A 192 -5.80 -20.65 14.98
N ASN A 193 -5.85 -21.74 15.73
CA ASN A 193 -7.05 -22.18 16.42
C ASN A 193 -7.59 -21.10 17.37
N PHE A 194 -6.73 -20.51 18.20
CA PHE A 194 -7.12 -19.48 19.15
C PHE A 194 -7.64 -18.21 18.46
N PHE A 195 -6.87 -17.67 17.51
CA PHE A 195 -7.21 -16.40 16.87
C PHE A 195 -8.26 -16.51 15.76
N THR A 196 -8.65 -17.72 15.36
CA THR A 196 -9.85 -17.97 14.53
C THR A 196 -11.07 -18.32 15.36
N ASN A 197 -11.03 -18.06 16.67
CA ASN A 197 -12.11 -18.43 17.60
C ASN A 197 -12.53 -19.89 17.47
N PHE A 198 -11.55 -20.78 17.35
CA PHE A 198 -11.68 -22.23 17.21
C PHE A 198 -12.36 -22.72 15.92
N GLU A 199 -12.50 -21.85 14.90
CA GLU A 199 -13.04 -22.23 13.60
C GLU A 199 -12.11 -23.19 12.85
N PHE A 200 -10.79 -22.90 12.86
CA PHE A 200 -9.80 -23.72 12.17
C PHE A 200 -8.89 -24.48 13.16
N LYS A 201 -8.81 -25.80 12.94
CA LYS A 201 -7.94 -26.73 13.67
C LYS A 201 -7.12 -27.54 12.68
N PRO A 202 -5.94 -27.03 12.23
CA PRO A 202 -5.17 -27.68 11.17
C PRO A 202 -4.55 -29.04 11.52
N GLN A 203 -4.64 -29.56 12.73
CA GLN A 203 -4.34 -30.91 13.20
C GLN A 203 -3.19 -31.61 12.45
N LYS A 204 -1.94 -31.22 12.70
CA LYS A 204 -0.73 -31.75 12.04
C LYS A 204 -0.66 -31.55 10.52
N GLN A 205 -1.51 -30.70 9.94
CA GLN A 205 -1.49 -30.39 8.51
C GLN A 205 -0.44 -29.36 8.14
N ILE A 206 0.07 -28.59 9.12
CA ILE A 206 1.05 -27.53 8.90
C ILE A 206 2.39 -27.87 9.55
N ASN A 207 3.47 -27.40 8.92
CA ASN A 207 4.80 -27.52 9.47
C ASN A 207 5.08 -26.35 10.42
N GLU A 208 5.30 -26.68 11.70
CA GLU A 208 5.62 -25.71 12.75
C GLU A 208 7.14 -25.52 12.93
N LYS A 209 7.95 -26.09 12.07
CA LYS A 209 9.41 -25.97 12.12
C LYS A 209 9.90 -25.04 11.03
N VAL A 210 10.90 -24.26 11.36
CA VAL A 210 11.61 -23.44 10.37
C VAL A 210 12.37 -24.36 9.42
N ILE A 211 12.17 -24.15 8.12
CA ILE A 211 13.06 -24.65 7.09
C ILE A 211 13.94 -23.48 6.69
N PRO A 212 15.26 -23.53 6.91
CA PRO A 212 16.15 -22.45 6.50
C PRO A 212 16.03 -22.20 4.99
N ILE A 213 15.92 -20.93 4.62
CA ILE A 213 15.87 -20.53 3.21
C ILE A 213 17.27 -20.07 2.84
N GLU A 214 17.88 -20.77 1.89
CA GLU A 214 19.09 -20.27 1.25
C GLU A 214 18.74 -19.06 0.39
N TYR A 215 19.36 -17.94 0.67
CA TYR A 215 19.13 -16.69 -0.02
C TYR A 215 20.39 -15.86 -0.10
N ASP A 216 20.71 -15.43 -1.31
CA ASP A 216 21.84 -14.54 -1.54
C ASP A 216 21.52 -13.14 -1.01
N PHE A 217 22.05 -12.84 0.15
CA PHE A 217 21.94 -11.49 0.70
C PHE A 217 22.90 -10.56 -0.04
N LEU A 218 22.34 -9.53 -0.66
CA LEU A 218 23.15 -8.43 -1.16
C LEU A 218 23.69 -7.64 0.04
N ASN A 219 24.99 -7.71 0.26
CA ASN A 219 25.69 -6.96 1.33
C ASN A 219 25.82 -5.48 0.97
N ASN A 220 24.70 -4.83 0.71
CA ASN A 220 24.66 -3.42 0.41
C ASN A 220 24.28 -2.62 1.66
N GLU A 221 25.01 -1.57 1.94
CA GLU A 221 24.63 -0.63 2.99
C GLU A 221 23.38 0.15 2.58
N ALA A 222 22.55 0.50 3.58
CA ALA A 222 21.38 1.32 3.35
C ALA A 222 21.76 2.66 2.73
N LEU A 223 21.07 3.05 1.68
CA LEU A 223 21.25 4.37 1.08
C LEU A 223 20.73 5.47 2.04
N ILE A 224 21.37 6.63 1.98
CA ILE A 224 20.81 7.81 2.65
C ILE A 224 19.62 8.26 1.79
N PHE A 225 18.43 8.31 2.40
CA PHE A 225 17.27 8.86 1.72
C PHE A 225 17.51 10.33 1.41
N SER A 226 17.43 10.69 0.15
CA SER A 226 17.57 12.07 -0.33
C SER A 226 16.41 12.40 -1.25
N TYR A 227 15.68 13.44 -0.92
CA TYR A 227 14.63 14.00 -1.73
C TYR A 227 14.88 15.49 -1.90
N LYS A 228 15.00 15.92 -3.17
CA LYS A 228 15.10 17.35 -3.46
C LYS A 228 13.68 17.92 -3.45
N GLU A 229 13.34 18.58 -2.37
CA GLU A 229 12.05 19.26 -2.26
C GLU A 229 11.88 20.27 -3.40
N THR A 230 10.84 20.09 -4.19
CA THR A 230 10.37 21.12 -5.12
C THR A 230 9.24 21.88 -4.44
N LYS A 231 9.49 23.14 -4.12
CA LYS A 231 8.47 24.01 -3.53
C LYS A 231 7.39 24.29 -4.57
N LEU A 232 6.19 23.83 -4.32
CA LEU A 232 5.02 24.30 -5.05
C LEU A 232 4.74 25.73 -4.60
N SER A 233 4.80 26.68 -5.53
CA SER A 233 4.66 28.11 -5.23
C SER A 233 3.86 28.81 -6.32
N ASN A 234 3.41 30.02 -6.05
CA ASN A 234 2.68 30.87 -7.00
C ASN A 234 3.53 31.30 -8.22
N VAL A 235 4.82 30.96 -8.27
CA VAL A 235 5.69 31.18 -9.44
C VAL A 235 5.42 30.14 -10.53
N LEU A 236 4.89 28.96 -10.18
CA LEU A 236 4.53 27.93 -11.13
C LEU A 236 3.33 28.39 -11.96
N GLN A 237 3.43 28.25 -13.27
CA GLN A 237 2.38 28.63 -14.21
C GLN A 237 1.87 27.42 -14.98
N ASN A 238 0.58 27.43 -15.35
CA ASN A 238 -0.04 26.36 -16.14
C ASN A 238 0.27 24.98 -15.53
N ILE A 239 -0.14 24.80 -14.28
CA ILE A 239 0.10 23.57 -13.52
C ILE A 239 -0.88 22.48 -13.99
N GLY A 240 -0.33 21.32 -14.35
CA GLY A 240 -1.11 20.09 -14.52
C GLY A 240 -0.85 19.10 -13.40
N ILE A 241 -1.87 18.44 -12.91
CA ILE A 241 -1.73 17.38 -11.91
C ILE A 241 -2.14 16.04 -12.50
N ILE A 242 -1.32 15.03 -12.31
CA ILE A 242 -1.66 13.64 -12.59
C ILE A 242 -1.97 12.92 -11.28
N LEU A 243 -3.22 12.49 -11.11
CA LEU A 243 -3.63 11.55 -10.07
C LEU A 243 -3.50 10.12 -10.61
N ASN A 244 -3.07 9.19 -9.78
CA ASN A 244 -2.94 7.78 -10.16
C ASN A 244 -3.01 6.86 -8.92
N ASN A 245 -2.82 5.56 -9.10
CA ASN A 245 -2.83 4.59 -7.99
C ASN A 245 -1.82 4.83 -6.86
N ASN A 246 -0.85 5.73 -7.04
CA ASN A 246 0.07 6.11 -5.95
C ASN A 246 -0.52 7.19 -5.06
N ASP A 247 -1.34 8.09 -5.65
CA ASP A 247 -1.99 9.18 -4.91
C ASP A 247 -3.21 9.72 -5.68
N LEU A 248 -4.39 9.52 -5.14
CA LEU A 248 -5.67 9.98 -5.70
C LEU A 248 -6.20 11.26 -5.05
N SER A 249 -5.44 11.86 -4.15
CA SER A 249 -5.80 13.10 -3.48
C SER A 249 -4.67 14.15 -3.49
N LEU A 250 -3.74 14.03 -4.44
CA LEU A 250 -2.63 14.98 -4.56
C LEU A 250 -3.10 16.41 -4.84
N ASN A 251 -4.23 16.56 -5.53
CA ASN A 251 -4.87 17.86 -5.78
C ASN A 251 -5.15 18.65 -4.49
N LEU A 252 -5.49 17.98 -3.39
CA LEU A 252 -5.76 18.64 -2.11
C LEU A 252 -4.55 19.42 -1.57
N VAL A 253 -3.33 19.01 -1.94
CA VAL A 253 -2.12 19.79 -1.58
C VAL A 253 -2.07 21.12 -2.29
N LEU A 254 -2.51 21.18 -3.55
CA LEU A 254 -2.54 22.42 -4.31
C LEU A 254 -3.73 23.29 -3.89
N ASP A 255 -4.86 22.67 -3.53
CA ASP A 255 -6.01 23.37 -2.97
C ASP A 255 -5.63 24.08 -1.65
N ASP A 256 -4.90 23.39 -0.76
CA ASP A 256 -4.39 23.96 0.50
C ASP A 256 -3.41 25.14 0.27
N LEU A 257 -2.72 25.15 -0.87
CA LEU A 257 -1.81 26.22 -1.29
C LEU A 257 -2.50 27.31 -2.12
N ASN A 258 -3.81 27.22 -2.37
CA ASN A 258 -4.58 28.08 -3.24
C ASN A 258 -3.99 28.23 -4.65
N LEU A 259 -3.45 27.14 -5.22
CA LEU A 259 -2.89 27.12 -6.58
C LEU A 259 -3.96 26.73 -7.59
N SER A 260 -3.96 27.39 -8.75
CA SER A 260 -4.80 27.01 -9.89
C SER A 260 -4.12 25.93 -10.72
N TYR A 261 -4.86 24.90 -11.14
CA TYR A 261 -4.34 23.77 -11.89
C TYR A 261 -5.41 23.12 -12.78
N ASP A 262 -4.97 22.41 -13.81
CA ASP A 262 -5.75 21.38 -14.50
C ASP A 262 -5.39 19.99 -13.95
N ALA A 263 -6.34 19.06 -13.88
CA ALA A 263 -6.07 17.72 -13.36
C ALA A 263 -6.62 16.60 -14.23
N CYS A 264 -5.92 15.47 -14.19
CA CYS A 264 -6.42 14.23 -14.78
C CYS A 264 -6.10 13.03 -13.88
N VAL A 265 -6.89 11.96 -14.05
CA VAL A 265 -6.60 10.64 -13.48
C VAL A 265 -5.96 9.78 -14.55
N PHE A 266 -4.74 9.31 -14.32
CA PHE A 266 -4.01 8.47 -15.27
C PHE A 266 -4.12 7.00 -14.91
N LYS A 267 -4.80 6.21 -15.76
CA LYS A 267 -5.12 4.81 -15.55
C LYS A 267 -4.04 3.86 -16.07
N ASN A 268 -3.33 4.23 -17.13
CA ASN A 268 -2.34 3.39 -17.85
C ASN A 268 -2.86 2.00 -18.22
N SER A 269 -3.99 1.95 -18.92
CA SER A 269 -4.70 0.70 -19.29
C SER A 269 -3.88 -0.24 -20.18
N LYS A 270 -2.91 0.29 -20.95
CA LYS A 270 -2.03 -0.50 -21.82
C LYS A 270 -1.00 -1.36 -21.06
N LYS A 271 -0.80 -1.12 -19.78
CA LYS A 271 0.07 -1.96 -18.95
C LYS A 271 -0.68 -3.27 -18.65
N LYS A 272 -0.43 -4.33 -19.42
CA LYS A 272 -0.96 -5.67 -19.14
C LYS A 272 -0.47 -6.13 -17.78
N ILE A 273 -1.31 -5.98 -16.78
CA ILE A 273 -1.08 -6.50 -15.43
C ILE A 273 -2.00 -7.71 -15.30
N TYR A 274 -1.46 -8.87 -14.95
CA TYR A 274 -2.25 -10.05 -14.61
C TYR A 274 -2.90 -9.85 -13.24
N LYS A 275 -3.86 -8.94 -13.17
CA LYS A 275 -4.65 -8.70 -11.95
C LYS A 275 -5.98 -9.44 -12.03
N ASN A 276 -6.47 -9.85 -10.87
CA ASN A 276 -7.84 -10.31 -10.73
C ASN A 276 -8.81 -9.21 -11.24
N ASN A 277 -9.82 -9.59 -12.01
CA ASN A 277 -10.84 -8.68 -12.55
C ASN A 277 -11.52 -7.83 -11.46
N LEU A 278 -11.61 -8.35 -10.26
CA LEU A 278 -12.15 -7.64 -9.10
C LEU A 278 -11.31 -6.40 -8.75
N ILE A 279 -9.98 -6.50 -8.82
CA ILE A 279 -9.08 -5.36 -8.57
C ILE A 279 -9.27 -4.29 -9.65
N ILE A 280 -9.37 -4.71 -10.92
CA ILE A 280 -9.57 -3.79 -12.05
C ILE A 280 -10.89 -3.02 -11.85
N LYS A 281 -11.98 -3.71 -11.55
CA LYS A 281 -13.29 -3.09 -11.30
C LYS A 281 -13.28 -2.14 -10.11
N PHE A 282 -12.59 -2.52 -9.02
CA PHE A 282 -12.44 -1.66 -7.86
C PHE A 282 -11.67 -0.38 -8.21
N GLU A 283 -10.53 -0.50 -8.91
CA GLU A 283 -9.75 0.66 -9.35
C GLU A 283 -10.55 1.59 -10.26
N GLU A 284 -11.29 1.03 -11.22
CA GLU A 284 -12.16 1.81 -12.12
C GLU A 284 -13.25 2.55 -11.36
N SER A 285 -13.89 1.90 -10.41
CA SER A 285 -14.94 2.52 -9.59
C SER A 285 -14.41 3.66 -8.73
N ILE A 286 -13.24 3.50 -8.11
CA ILE A 286 -12.57 4.55 -7.33
C ILE A 286 -12.16 5.73 -8.24
N PHE A 287 -11.62 5.48 -9.43
CA PHE A 287 -11.26 6.54 -10.37
C PHE A 287 -12.48 7.32 -10.84
N ASN A 288 -13.57 6.62 -11.15
CA ASN A 288 -14.83 7.25 -11.54
C ASN A 288 -15.41 8.11 -10.41
N ASP A 289 -15.30 7.69 -9.16
CA ASP A 289 -15.71 8.50 -8.01
C ASP A 289 -14.86 9.78 -7.90
N VAL A 290 -13.54 9.70 -8.07
CA VAL A 290 -12.66 10.89 -8.07
C VAL A 290 -13.09 11.87 -9.16
N ILE A 291 -13.35 11.39 -10.38
CA ILE A 291 -13.84 12.25 -11.49
C ILE A 291 -15.21 12.86 -11.18
N LYS A 292 -16.14 12.04 -10.69
CA LYS A 292 -17.50 12.52 -10.37
C LYS A 292 -17.52 13.64 -9.34
N ARG A 293 -16.61 13.60 -8.38
CA ARG A 293 -16.48 14.65 -7.35
C ARG A 293 -15.75 15.91 -7.84
N ASN A 294 -15.05 15.83 -8.96
CA ASN A 294 -14.20 16.90 -9.49
C ASN A 294 -14.53 17.14 -10.97
N ILE A 295 -15.51 17.98 -11.23
CA ILE A 295 -16.14 18.19 -12.57
C ILE A 295 -15.12 18.50 -13.69
N ASN A 296 -14.01 19.15 -13.35
CA ASN A 296 -12.99 19.54 -14.33
C ASN A 296 -11.91 18.48 -14.57
N PHE A 297 -11.98 17.32 -13.89
CA PHE A 297 -11.00 16.26 -14.07
C PHE A 297 -11.41 15.36 -15.23
N SER A 298 -10.42 14.74 -15.87
CA SER A 298 -10.63 13.77 -16.96
C SER A 298 -9.81 12.50 -16.74
N ILE A 299 -10.26 11.37 -17.28
CA ILE A 299 -9.47 10.12 -17.29
C ILE A 299 -8.57 10.11 -18.53
N LYS A 300 -7.30 9.71 -18.34
CA LYS A 300 -6.34 9.41 -19.38
C LYS A 300 -5.91 7.96 -19.28
N GLU A 301 -6.13 7.19 -20.33
CA GLU A 301 -5.95 5.74 -20.28
C GLU A 301 -4.57 5.28 -20.75
N ASP A 302 -3.86 6.14 -21.48
CA ASP A 302 -2.53 5.86 -22.00
C ASP A 302 -1.67 7.12 -22.14
N PHE A 303 -0.39 6.92 -22.49
CA PHE A 303 0.55 8.03 -22.62
C PHE A 303 0.26 8.95 -23.80
N GLU A 304 -0.45 8.50 -24.82
CA GLU A 304 -0.84 9.32 -25.97
C GLU A 304 -1.90 10.32 -25.56
N SER A 305 -3.00 9.85 -24.94
CA SER A 305 -4.07 10.71 -24.42
C SER A 305 -3.59 11.64 -23.29
N LEU A 306 -2.61 11.17 -22.50
CA LEU A 306 -1.99 12.00 -21.48
C LEU A 306 -1.18 13.14 -22.11
N LEU A 307 -0.38 12.86 -23.14
CA LEU A 307 0.42 13.88 -23.84
C LEU A 307 -0.48 14.89 -24.56
N GLU A 308 -1.53 14.43 -25.22
CA GLU A 308 -2.54 15.27 -25.86
C GLU A 308 -3.16 16.26 -24.84
N TRP A 309 -3.56 15.75 -23.67
CA TRP A 309 -4.10 16.57 -22.59
C TRP A 309 -3.10 17.64 -22.14
N VAL A 310 -1.84 17.27 -21.95
CA VAL A 310 -0.77 18.21 -21.55
C VAL A 310 -0.62 19.32 -22.59
N GLN A 311 -0.69 19.00 -23.89
CA GLN A 311 -0.58 19.98 -24.99
C GLN A 311 -1.81 20.87 -25.07
N ILE A 312 -3.02 20.31 -25.04
CA ILE A 312 -4.29 21.07 -25.12
C ILE A 312 -4.40 22.07 -23.95
N LYS A 313 -4.01 21.62 -22.75
CA LYS A 313 -4.04 22.46 -21.55
C LYS A 313 -2.84 23.39 -21.42
N LYS A 314 -1.89 23.33 -22.38
CA LYS A 314 -0.66 24.14 -22.39
C LYS A 314 0.11 24.03 -21.07
N ILE A 315 0.15 22.84 -20.47
CA ILE A 315 0.81 22.57 -19.20
C ILE A 315 2.31 22.86 -19.32
N LYS A 316 2.86 23.57 -18.35
CA LYS A 316 4.30 23.85 -18.23
C LYS A 316 4.94 23.15 -17.05
N ASN A 317 4.18 22.97 -15.97
CA ASN A 317 4.63 22.26 -14.76
C ASN A 317 3.68 21.10 -14.50
N LEU A 318 4.20 19.88 -14.61
CA LEU A 318 3.42 18.65 -14.44
C LEU A 318 3.72 18.06 -13.06
N VAL A 319 2.82 18.26 -12.12
CA VAL A 319 2.93 17.72 -10.75
C VAL A 319 2.38 16.29 -10.73
N VAL A 320 3.18 15.37 -10.24
CA VAL A 320 2.86 13.94 -10.19
C VAL A 320 3.19 13.37 -8.81
N PRO A 321 2.49 12.32 -8.34
CA PRO A 321 2.87 11.65 -7.11
C PRO A 321 4.30 11.12 -7.20
N TYR A 322 5.06 11.25 -6.11
CA TYR A 322 6.37 10.63 -6.01
C TYR A 322 6.28 9.12 -6.26
N GLU A 323 7.13 8.63 -7.15
CA GLU A 323 7.17 7.22 -7.53
C GLU A 323 8.10 6.44 -6.60
N THR A 324 7.53 5.81 -5.59
CA THR A 324 8.30 4.93 -4.69
C THR A 324 8.79 3.67 -5.40
N VAL A 325 9.84 3.07 -4.87
CA VAL A 325 10.40 1.81 -5.39
C VAL A 325 9.29 0.78 -5.63
N GLY A 326 9.24 0.25 -6.84
CA GLY A 326 8.21 -0.70 -7.29
C GLY A 326 6.89 -0.09 -7.75
N ASN A 327 6.64 1.20 -7.53
CA ASN A 327 5.42 1.92 -7.94
C ASN A 327 5.64 2.90 -9.09
N THR A 328 6.53 2.59 -10.01
CA THR A 328 6.83 3.47 -11.14
C THR A 328 5.72 3.39 -12.20
N ILE A 329 5.06 4.50 -12.47
CA ILE A 329 3.93 4.61 -13.39
C ILE A 329 4.33 5.37 -14.67
N LEU A 330 5.12 6.44 -14.56
CA LEU A 330 5.50 7.32 -15.67
C LEU A 330 6.75 6.89 -16.44
N LYS A 331 7.27 5.70 -16.21
CA LYS A 331 8.41 5.14 -16.98
C LYS A 331 8.02 4.80 -18.43
N ASN A 332 7.79 5.82 -19.24
CA ASN A 332 7.68 5.68 -20.68
C ASN A 332 8.69 6.60 -21.36
N SER A 333 9.70 6.03 -21.99
CA SER A 333 10.80 6.79 -22.61
C SER A 333 10.31 7.77 -23.69
N THR A 334 9.32 7.37 -24.48
CA THR A 334 8.73 8.21 -25.54
C THR A 334 7.96 9.38 -24.94
N PHE A 335 7.16 9.15 -23.89
CA PHE A 335 6.44 10.21 -23.18
C PHE A 335 7.44 11.20 -22.55
N LEU A 336 8.40 10.72 -21.78
CA LEU A 336 9.40 11.55 -21.11
C LEU A 336 10.23 12.37 -22.13
N LYS A 337 10.59 11.76 -23.27
CA LYS A 337 11.29 12.48 -24.35
C LYS A 337 10.45 13.65 -24.86
N LYS A 338 9.16 13.42 -25.19
CA LYS A 338 8.26 14.45 -25.67
C LYS A 338 7.99 15.55 -24.65
N ILE A 339 7.86 15.21 -23.38
CA ILE A 339 7.74 16.19 -22.28
C ILE A 339 8.97 17.09 -22.24
N ASN A 340 10.16 16.51 -22.35
CA ASN A 340 11.42 17.25 -22.32
C ASN A 340 11.60 18.16 -23.56
N GLU A 341 11.26 17.65 -24.78
CA GLU A 341 11.28 18.43 -26.03
C GLU A 341 10.35 19.64 -25.96
N ASN A 342 9.22 19.54 -25.27
CA ASN A 342 8.27 20.64 -25.05
C ASN A 342 8.63 21.54 -23.85
N LYS A 343 9.80 21.33 -23.23
CA LYS A 343 10.28 22.09 -22.06
C LYS A 343 9.29 22.11 -20.90
N ILE A 344 8.59 20.97 -20.67
CA ILE A 344 7.66 20.79 -19.56
C ILE A 344 8.44 20.23 -18.37
N GLU A 345 8.35 20.90 -17.23
CA GLU A 345 8.96 20.43 -15.99
C GLU A 345 8.07 19.38 -15.32
N ILE A 346 8.64 18.20 -14.96
CA ILE A 346 7.95 17.21 -14.16
C ILE A 346 8.40 17.35 -12.70
N ILE A 347 7.43 17.53 -11.81
CA ILE A 347 7.63 17.67 -10.38
C ILE A 347 7.09 16.40 -9.70
N PHE A 348 7.99 15.52 -9.28
CA PHE A 348 7.63 14.35 -8.46
C PHE A 348 7.43 14.78 -7.01
N TYR A 349 6.18 14.97 -6.61
CA TYR A 349 5.84 15.48 -5.29
C TYR A 349 5.75 14.37 -4.25
N LEU A 350 6.65 14.43 -3.26
CA LEU A 350 6.61 13.58 -2.07
C LEU A 350 5.83 14.29 -0.96
N ARG A 351 4.78 13.64 -0.43
CA ARG A 351 4.02 14.20 0.69
C ARG A 351 4.88 14.42 1.91
N LYS A 352 4.61 15.48 2.65
CA LYS A 352 5.34 15.85 3.88
C LYS A 352 5.37 14.75 4.93
N TRP A 353 4.31 13.97 5.03
CA TRP A 353 4.25 12.76 5.86
C TRP A 353 5.39 11.78 5.56
N ASP A 354 5.59 11.43 4.31
CA ASP A 354 6.64 10.50 3.87
C ASP A 354 8.02 11.16 3.95
N GLU A 355 8.14 12.40 3.50
CA GLU A 355 9.40 13.16 3.50
C GLU A 355 10.02 13.22 4.90
N LYS A 356 9.20 13.48 5.93
CA LYS A 356 9.64 13.52 7.33
C LYS A 356 9.97 12.15 7.89
N ALA A 357 9.29 11.09 7.43
CA ALA A 357 9.40 9.76 8.00
C ALA A 357 10.49 8.89 7.35
N PHE A 358 10.68 8.96 6.03
CA PHE A 358 11.58 8.08 5.29
C PHE A 358 13.05 8.13 5.76
N PRO A 359 13.63 9.28 6.16
CA PRO A 359 14.99 9.31 6.69
C PRO A 359 15.21 8.42 7.94
N PHE A 360 14.17 8.13 8.70
CA PHE A 360 14.23 7.28 9.88
C PHE A 360 14.03 5.79 9.59
N ALA A 361 13.67 5.42 8.36
CA ALA A 361 13.30 4.05 8.00
C ALA A 361 14.49 3.17 7.55
N GLN A 362 15.73 3.57 7.81
CA GLN A 362 16.95 2.83 7.40
C GLN A 362 17.19 1.54 8.17
N LYS A 363 16.68 1.44 9.39
CA LYS A 363 16.92 0.30 10.31
C LYS A 363 15.61 -0.40 10.65
N GLY A 364 15.66 -1.47 11.47
CA GLY A 364 14.47 -2.21 11.86
C GLY A 364 13.37 -1.37 12.51
N PHE A 365 12.12 -1.81 12.38
CA PHE A 365 10.93 -1.06 12.81
C PHE A 365 10.96 -0.59 14.27
N PHE A 366 11.51 -1.35 15.19
CA PHE A 366 11.57 -0.92 16.61
C PHE A 366 12.40 0.36 16.82
N LYS A 367 13.40 0.62 15.97
CA LYS A 367 14.13 1.90 15.98
C LYS A 367 13.28 3.03 15.38
N PHE A 368 12.55 2.73 14.31
CA PHE A 368 11.60 3.66 13.70
C PHE A 368 10.44 3.99 14.65
N LYS A 369 9.87 2.98 15.32
CA LYS A 369 8.76 3.15 16.29
C LYS A 369 9.08 4.21 17.36
N LYS A 370 10.32 4.28 17.83
CA LYS A 370 10.76 5.30 18.81
C LYS A 370 10.70 6.73 18.27
N LYS A 371 10.57 6.90 16.93
CA LYS A 371 10.46 8.22 16.28
C LYS A 371 9.01 8.64 16.04
N ILE A 372 8.02 7.76 16.28
CA ILE A 372 6.61 8.08 16.05
C ILE A 372 6.15 9.32 16.82
N PRO A 373 6.45 9.52 18.11
CA PRO A 373 6.06 10.74 18.81
C PRO A 373 6.59 12.00 18.10
N CYS A 374 7.88 12.05 17.82
CA CYS A 374 8.50 13.17 17.10
C CYS A 374 7.90 13.38 15.69
N LEU A 375 7.57 12.29 14.97
CA LEU A 375 6.92 12.39 13.68
C LEU A 375 5.50 12.95 13.77
N LEU A 376 4.76 12.65 14.81
CA LEU A 376 3.45 13.23 15.08
C LEU A 376 3.57 14.72 15.42
N GLU A 377 4.52 15.13 16.25
CA GLU A 377 4.83 16.54 16.53
C GLU A 377 5.19 17.31 15.25
N LEU A 378 6.11 16.77 14.44
CA LEU A 378 6.51 17.37 13.17
C LEU A 378 5.35 17.57 12.19
N ASN A 379 4.32 16.73 12.28
CA ASN A 379 3.11 16.83 11.46
C ASN A 379 1.96 17.59 12.14
N GLY A 380 2.18 18.15 13.34
CA GLY A 380 1.21 18.98 14.04
C GLY A 380 0.07 18.20 14.70
N PHE A 381 0.33 16.96 15.14
CA PHE A 381 -0.64 16.09 15.82
C PHE A 381 -0.42 15.97 17.34
N LEU A 382 0.71 16.41 17.83
CA LEU A 382 1.08 16.53 19.26
C LEU A 382 1.65 17.91 19.55
#